data_b287d851f94c54b7e376dff3f3559a7f
#
_entry.id   b287d851f94c54b7e376dff3f3559a7f
#
_cell.length_a   1.000
_cell.length_b   1.000
_cell.length_c   1.000
_cell.angle_alpha   90.00
_cell.angle_beta   90.00
_cell.angle_gamma   90.00
#
_symmetry.space_group_name_H-M   'P 1'
#
loop_
_entity.id
_entity.type
_entity.pdbx_description
1 polymer ?
#
loop_
_entity_poly.entity_id
_entity_poly.type
_entity_poly.pdbx_seq_one_letter_code
_entity_poly.pdbx_strand_id
1 'polypeptide(L)'
;IAEHNGRLETDDLEIIPTAVPREGDGYQAPDQATGGVTAGLTGLIGEVGRTLTEDDLRRVNTRRGLLQLIKSKNIDLDDVRKTLLYEQELQQLQVELVRLQRWVQADGQRIAILVEGRDAAGKGGTIRRFTEHLNPRAMRVVALPKPTDDERGQWYFQRYIRQLPNKGEIVFFDRSWYNRAVVEPVMGFCSKKEHQRFLQQVTEF
;
A
#
# COMPACT_ATOMS: atom_id res chain seq x y z
N ILE A 1 -27.83 -22.95 -26.09
CA ILE A 1 -27.88 -21.70 -25.32
C ILE A 1 -28.26 -22.12 -23.90
N ALA A 2 -27.33 -22.27 -22.99
CA ALA A 2 -27.57 -22.56 -21.59
C ALA A 2 -26.71 -21.58 -20.78
N GLU A 3 -27.36 -20.69 -20.07
CA GLU A 3 -26.78 -19.76 -19.10
C GLU A 3 -26.23 -20.55 -17.91
N HIS A 4 -24.95 -20.42 -17.64
CA HIS A 4 -24.32 -20.95 -16.43
C HIS A 4 -24.17 -19.81 -15.44
N ASN A 5 -25.18 -19.64 -14.57
CA ASN A 5 -25.14 -18.82 -13.38
C ASN A 5 -24.36 -19.58 -12.29
N GLY A 6 -23.06 -19.38 -12.23
CA GLY A 6 -22.19 -19.88 -11.15
C GLY A 6 -22.31 -18.99 -9.91
N ARG A 7 -23.23 -19.32 -9.00
CA ARG A 7 -23.22 -18.82 -7.62
C ARG A 7 -22.09 -19.55 -6.89
N LEU A 8 -21.09 -18.80 -6.40
CA LEU A 8 -20.08 -19.34 -5.47
C LEU A 8 -20.79 -19.58 -4.13
N GLU A 9 -20.94 -20.84 -3.77
CA GLU A 9 -21.35 -21.25 -2.43
C GLU A 9 -20.19 -21.03 -1.46
N THR A 10 -20.50 -20.38 -0.34
CA THR A 10 -19.52 -19.90 0.68
C THR A 10 -19.19 -20.96 1.74
N ASP A 11 -19.57 -22.23 1.54
CA ASP A 11 -19.54 -23.23 2.61
C ASP A 11 -18.31 -24.16 2.65
N ASP A 12 -17.31 -23.95 1.77
CA ASP A 12 -16.10 -24.82 1.74
C ASP A 12 -14.80 -24.12 2.22
N LEU A 13 -14.91 -23.14 3.11
CA LEU A 13 -13.73 -22.59 3.78
C LEU A 13 -13.39 -23.42 5.03
N GLU A 14 -12.71 -24.55 4.83
CA GLU A 14 -12.01 -25.22 5.93
C GLU A 14 -10.99 -24.25 6.54
N ILE A 15 -11.25 -23.88 7.79
CA ILE A 15 -10.30 -23.14 8.63
C ILE A 15 -9.16 -24.11 8.96
N ILE A 16 -8.03 -24.00 8.23
CA ILE A 16 -6.81 -24.71 8.58
C ILE A 16 -6.32 -24.13 9.91
N PRO A 17 -6.25 -24.89 11.01
CA PRO A 17 -5.72 -24.39 12.25
C PRO A 17 -4.24 -24.03 12.04
N THR A 18 -3.87 -22.78 12.31
CA THR A 18 -2.47 -22.38 12.42
C THR A 18 -1.82 -23.17 13.52
N ALA A 19 -0.95 -24.12 13.17
CA ALA A 19 -0.14 -24.85 14.13
C ALA A 19 0.73 -23.85 14.89
N VAL A 20 0.47 -23.73 16.19
CA VAL A 20 1.34 -23.02 17.13
C VAL A 20 2.65 -23.81 17.20
N PRO A 21 3.83 -23.21 16.94
CA PRO A 21 5.10 -23.90 17.11
C PRO A 21 5.25 -24.36 18.57
N ARG A 22 5.61 -25.64 18.78
CA ARG A 22 5.90 -26.16 20.12
C ARG A 22 7.22 -25.59 20.62
N GLU A 23 7.28 -25.26 21.92
CA GLU A 23 8.52 -24.91 22.61
C GLU A 23 9.56 -26.03 22.40
N GLY A 24 10.65 -25.72 21.70
CA GLY A 24 11.75 -26.66 21.45
C GLY A 24 12.56 -26.44 20.19
N ASP A 25 12.03 -25.73 19.20
CA ASP A 25 12.73 -25.48 17.92
C ASP A 25 13.41 -24.11 17.94
N GLY A 26 14.53 -23.95 18.61
CA GLY A 26 15.55 -22.89 18.49
C GLY A 26 15.17 -21.53 17.88
N TYR A 27 13.91 -21.09 17.98
CA TYR A 27 13.43 -19.81 17.51
C TYR A 27 13.78 -18.73 18.54
N GLN A 28 14.84 -18.02 18.29
CA GLN A 28 15.05 -16.73 18.96
C GLN A 28 14.02 -15.73 18.41
N ALA A 29 13.04 -15.38 19.23
CA ALA A 29 12.13 -14.29 18.94
C ALA A 29 12.96 -13.01 18.70
N PRO A 30 12.71 -12.26 17.63
CA PRO A 30 13.26 -10.92 17.49
C PRO A 30 12.81 -10.09 18.69
N ASP A 31 13.76 -9.36 19.29
CA ASP A 31 13.55 -8.46 20.42
C ASP A 31 12.23 -7.70 20.27
N GLN A 32 11.47 -7.70 21.35
CA GLN A 32 10.12 -7.20 21.48
C GLN A 32 9.92 -5.91 20.68
N ALA A 33 9.22 -6.01 19.55
CA ALA A 33 8.70 -4.87 18.84
C ALA A 33 7.54 -4.25 19.67
N THR A 34 7.89 -3.49 20.69
CA THR A 34 6.97 -2.56 21.39
C THR A 34 6.56 -1.39 20.48
N GLY A 35 6.90 -1.44 19.19
CA GLY A 35 6.69 -0.36 18.23
C GLY A 35 5.29 -0.25 17.60
N GLY A 36 4.47 -1.29 17.64
CA GLY A 36 3.21 -1.29 16.88
C GLY A 36 2.10 -0.43 17.49
N VAL A 37 1.93 -0.50 18.80
CA VAL A 37 0.87 0.25 19.51
C VAL A 37 1.27 1.72 19.73
N THR A 38 2.57 1.99 19.90
CA THR A 38 3.08 3.34 20.06
C THR A 38 3.11 4.13 18.74
N ALA A 39 3.30 3.48 17.59
CA ALA A 39 3.30 4.16 16.29
C ALA A 39 1.91 4.71 15.90
N GLY A 40 0.83 3.97 16.17
CA GLY A 40 -0.54 4.45 15.95
C GLY A 40 -0.90 5.63 16.85
N LEU A 41 -0.54 5.55 18.14
CA LEU A 41 -0.74 6.64 19.10
C LEU A 41 0.12 7.87 18.77
N THR A 42 1.34 7.69 18.27
CA THR A 42 2.21 8.80 17.87
C THR A 42 1.67 9.54 16.63
N GLY A 43 1.03 8.83 15.69
CA GLY A 43 0.34 9.44 14.55
C GLY A 43 -0.86 10.28 14.97
N LEU A 44 -1.66 9.79 15.91
CA LEU A 44 -2.80 10.50 16.49
C LEU A 44 -2.41 11.76 17.27
N ILE A 45 -1.22 11.78 17.87
CA ILE A 45 -0.72 12.86 18.72
C ILE A 45 0.13 13.85 17.92
N GLY A 46 0.70 13.44 16.78
CA GLY A 46 1.57 14.26 15.94
C GLY A 46 0.89 15.52 15.38
N GLU A 47 -0.40 15.49 15.09
CA GLU A 47 -1.15 16.65 14.64
C GLU A 47 -1.47 17.67 15.76
N VAL A 48 -1.48 17.22 17.02
CA VAL A 48 -1.80 18.09 18.17
C VAL A 48 -0.53 18.70 18.82
N GLY A 49 0.69 18.34 18.38
CA GLY A 49 1.94 18.90 18.87
C GLY A 49 2.23 18.68 20.37
N ARG A 50 1.56 17.72 21.02
CA ARG A 50 1.68 17.44 22.45
C ARG A 50 2.06 15.97 22.66
N THR A 51 3.33 15.72 22.95
CA THR A 51 3.81 14.40 23.38
C THR A 51 3.14 14.01 24.72
N LEU A 52 2.71 12.74 24.85
CA LEU A 52 2.32 12.17 26.13
C LEU A 52 3.55 12.00 27.00
N THR A 53 3.48 12.45 28.25
CA THR A 53 4.52 12.25 29.26
C THR A 53 4.35 10.86 29.91
N GLU A 54 5.39 10.37 30.61
CA GLU A 54 5.28 9.14 31.40
C GLU A 54 4.16 9.20 32.42
N ASP A 55 3.90 10.38 33.00
CA ASP A 55 2.81 10.60 33.94
C ASP A 55 1.44 10.51 33.26
N ASP A 56 1.32 10.98 32.02
CA ASP A 56 0.12 10.81 31.20
C ASP A 56 -0.14 9.31 30.92
N LEU A 57 0.90 8.53 30.63
CA LEU A 57 0.78 7.09 30.39
C LEU A 57 0.32 6.31 31.65
N ARG A 58 0.78 6.72 32.84
CA ARG A 58 0.30 6.14 34.11
C ARG A 58 -1.20 6.43 34.36
N ARG A 59 -1.65 7.62 33.96
CA ARG A 59 -3.06 8.03 34.12
C ARG A 59 -4.01 7.26 33.20
N VAL A 60 -3.55 6.83 32.01
CA VAL A 60 -4.37 6.08 31.04
C VAL A 60 -4.87 4.75 31.62
N ASN A 61 -4.17 4.15 32.58
CA ASN A 61 -4.54 2.86 33.18
C ASN A 61 -5.81 2.93 34.09
N THR A 62 -6.34 4.11 34.34
CA THR A 62 -7.58 4.26 35.11
C THR A 62 -8.62 5.06 34.34
N ARG A 63 -9.91 4.66 34.44
CA ARG A 63 -11.00 5.37 33.77
C ARG A 63 -11.02 6.86 34.13
N ARG A 64 -10.77 7.20 35.39
CA ARG A 64 -10.77 8.59 35.88
C ARG A 64 -9.59 9.37 35.33
N GLY A 65 -8.40 8.76 35.31
CA GLY A 65 -7.19 9.37 34.77
C GLY A 65 -7.30 9.58 33.24
N LEU A 66 -7.87 8.63 32.52
CA LEU A 66 -8.13 8.75 31.09
C LEU A 66 -9.08 9.92 30.78
N LEU A 67 -10.20 10.04 31.54
CA LEU A 67 -11.13 11.16 31.36
C LEU A 67 -10.51 12.52 31.69
N GLN A 68 -9.67 12.58 32.72
CA GLN A 68 -8.91 13.79 33.02
C GLN A 68 -7.91 14.15 31.92
N LEU A 69 -7.21 13.16 31.37
CA LEU A 69 -6.26 13.34 30.28
C LEU A 69 -6.95 13.87 29.01
N ILE A 70 -8.06 13.25 28.61
CA ILE A 70 -8.87 13.69 27.47
C ILE A 70 -9.28 15.16 27.63
N LYS A 71 -9.78 15.55 28.81
CA LYS A 71 -10.17 16.94 29.09
C LYS A 71 -8.97 17.89 29.09
N SER A 72 -7.86 17.52 29.76
CA SER A 72 -6.69 18.39 29.89
C SER A 72 -5.93 18.62 28.59
N LYS A 73 -5.95 17.63 27.68
CA LYS A 73 -5.30 17.69 26.35
C LYS A 73 -6.27 18.14 25.26
N ASN A 74 -7.53 18.39 25.58
CA ASN A 74 -8.58 18.77 24.62
C ASN A 74 -8.66 17.80 23.43
N ILE A 75 -8.67 16.50 23.74
CA ILE A 75 -8.70 15.44 22.70
C ILE A 75 -10.15 15.30 22.19
N ASP A 76 -10.32 15.43 20.88
CA ASP A 76 -11.59 15.16 20.23
C ASP A 76 -11.83 13.65 20.12
N LEU A 77 -12.83 13.16 20.85
CA LEU A 77 -13.17 11.74 20.85
C LEU A 77 -13.75 11.27 19.52
N ASP A 78 -14.40 12.14 18.75
CA ASP A 78 -14.92 11.79 17.43
C ASP A 78 -13.78 11.57 16.42
N ASP A 79 -12.73 12.37 16.49
CA ASP A 79 -11.55 12.16 15.65
C ASP A 79 -10.77 10.90 16.05
N VAL A 80 -10.67 10.62 17.36
CA VAL A 80 -10.10 9.35 17.84
C VAL A 80 -10.90 8.16 17.30
N ARG A 81 -12.23 8.22 17.38
CA ARG A 81 -13.11 7.16 16.88
C ARG A 81 -12.94 6.95 15.37
N LYS A 82 -12.94 8.04 14.58
CA LYS A 82 -12.71 7.96 13.12
C LYS A 82 -11.38 7.30 12.80
N THR A 83 -10.32 7.67 13.51
CA THR A 83 -8.99 7.10 13.29
C THR A 83 -8.97 5.61 13.63
N LEU A 84 -9.57 5.20 14.75
CA LEU A 84 -9.65 3.79 15.13
C LEU A 84 -10.43 2.95 14.11
N LEU A 85 -11.54 3.47 13.60
CA LEU A 85 -12.31 2.80 12.55
C LEU A 85 -11.50 2.68 11.27
N TYR A 86 -10.82 3.75 10.86
CA TYR A 86 -9.94 3.73 9.70
C TYR A 86 -8.82 2.69 9.84
N GLU A 87 -8.14 2.63 10.98
CA GLU A 87 -7.07 1.66 11.23
C GLU A 87 -7.60 0.22 11.20
N GLN A 88 -8.78 -0.02 11.75
CA GLN A 88 -9.43 -1.33 11.71
C GLN A 88 -9.77 -1.76 10.28
N GLU A 89 -10.36 -0.88 9.49
CA GLU A 89 -10.67 -1.16 8.07
C GLU A 89 -9.39 -1.37 7.26
N LEU A 90 -8.37 -0.53 7.48
CA LEU A 90 -7.08 -0.67 6.82
C LEU A 90 -6.44 -2.03 7.10
N GLN A 91 -6.46 -2.47 8.35
CA GLN A 91 -5.93 -3.78 8.74
C GLN A 91 -6.65 -4.93 8.04
N GLN A 92 -7.98 -4.88 7.94
CA GLN A 92 -8.76 -5.87 7.20
C GLN A 92 -8.37 -5.92 5.72
N LEU A 93 -8.26 -4.75 5.08
CA LEU A 93 -7.83 -4.66 3.67
C LEU A 93 -6.40 -5.17 3.47
N GLN A 94 -5.49 -4.93 4.40
CA GLN A 94 -4.12 -5.43 4.33
C GLN A 94 -4.06 -6.97 4.41
N VAL A 95 -4.93 -7.59 5.20
CA VAL A 95 -5.07 -9.06 5.23
C VAL A 95 -5.53 -9.57 3.86
N GLU A 96 -6.52 -8.94 3.23
CA GLU A 96 -6.97 -9.31 1.90
C GLU A 96 -5.89 -9.13 0.82
N LEU A 97 -5.08 -8.09 0.93
CA LEU A 97 -3.93 -7.89 0.03
C LEU A 97 -2.89 -9.01 0.15
N VAL A 98 -2.63 -9.51 1.36
CA VAL A 98 -1.74 -10.66 1.55
C VAL A 98 -2.35 -11.94 0.94
N ARG A 99 -3.67 -12.14 1.06
CA ARG A 99 -4.39 -13.24 0.40
C ARG A 99 -4.29 -13.14 -1.12
N LEU A 100 -4.53 -11.94 -1.66
CA LEU A 100 -4.38 -11.66 -3.08
C LEU A 100 -2.96 -11.99 -3.57
N GLN A 101 -1.93 -11.56 -2.84
CA GLN A 101 -0.55 -11.86 -3.23
C GLN A 101 -0.27 -13.36 -3.25
N ARG A 102 -0.77 -14.12 -2.27
CA ARG A 102 -0.64 -15.59 -2.26
C ARG A 102 -1.31 -16.23 -3.47
N TRP A 103 -2.52 -15.77 -3.82
CA TRP A 103 -3.21 -16.23 -5.01
C TRP A 103 -2.43 -15.90 -6.29
N VAL A 104 -1.94 -14.66 -6.43
CA VAL A 104 -1.10 -14.24 -7.57
C VAL A 104 0.11 -15.15 -7.74
N GLN A 105 0.77 -15.53 -6.65
CA GLN A 105 1.92 -16.43 -6.67
C GLN A 105 1.51 -17.87 -7.07
N ALA A 106 0.43 -18.39 -6.48
CA ALA A 106 -0.03 -19.76 -6.72
C ALA A 106 -0.48 -19.95 -8.18
N ASP A 107 -1.29 -19.03 -8.71
CA ASP A 107 -1.81 -19.06 -10.07
C ASP A 107 -0.81 -18.52 -11.10
N GLY A 108 0.29 -17.93 -10.65
CA GLY A 108 1.29 -17.33 -11.51
C GLY A 108 0.78 -16.14 -12.31
N GLN A 109 -0.16 -15.39 -11.74
CA GLN A 109 -0.68 -14.17 -12.34
C GLN A 109 0.36 -13.06 -12.39
N ARG A 110 0.12 -12.04 -13.20
CA ARG A 110 0.99 -10.86 -13.35
C ARG A 110 0.12 -9.64 -13.12
N ILE A 111 0.42 -8.87 -12.07
CA ILE A 111 -0.38 -7.68 -11.74
C ILE A 111 0.52 -6.45 -11.79
N ALA A 112 0.16 -5.47 -12.63
CA ALA A 112 0.75 -4.14 -12.64
C ALA A 112 -0.28 -3.14 -12.12
N ILE A 113 0.06 -2.43 -11.04
CA ILE A 113 -0.76 -1.39 -10.42
C ILE A 113 -0.13 -0.04 -10.73
N LEU A 114 -0.85 0.80 -11.48
CA LEU A 114 -0.39 2.12 -11.88
C LEU A 114 -0.94 3.17 -10.92
N VAL A 115 -0.05 3.91 -10.27
CA VAL A 115 -0.43 4.98 -9.34
C VAL A 115 -0.09 6.32 -9.98
N GLU A 116 -1.12 7.03 -10.41
CA GLU A 116 -1.00 8.31 -11.09
C GLU A 116 -1.55 9.45 -10.23
N GLY A 117 -1.12 10.66 -10.49
CA GLY A 117 -1.61 11.84 -9.81
C GLY A 117 -0.59 12.96 -9.72
N ARG A 118 -1.06 14.15 -9.34
CA ARG A 118 -0.24 15.36 -9.16
C ARG A 118 0.78 15.17 -8.02
N ASP A 119 1.77 16.05 -7.97
CA ASP A 119 2.68 16.10 -6.84
C ASP A 119 1.92 16.39 -5.55
N ALA A 120 2.36 15.79 -4.46
CA ALA A 120 1.70 15.84 -3.14
C ALA A 120 0.28 15.23 -3.09
N ALA A 121 -0.18 14.49 -4.11
CA ALA A 121 -1.49 13.82 -4.12
C ALA A 121 -1.56 12.54 -3.26
N GLY A 122 -0.52 12.22 -2.50
CA GLY A 122 -0.52 11.07 -1.59
C GLY A 122 -0.08 9.73 -2.21
N LYS A 123 0.41 9.70 -3.46
CA LYS A 123 0.81 8.47 -4.16
C LYS A 123 1.75 7.57 -3.32
N GLY A 124 2.86 8.12 -2.85
CA GLY A 124 3.82 7.36 -2.05
C GLY A 124 3.23 6.82 -0.75
N GLY A 125 2.37 7.59 -0.07
CA GLY A 125 1.63 7.14 1.11
C GLY A 125 0.65 5.99 0.80
N THR A 126 -0.03 6.05 -0.35
CA THR A 126 -0.91 4.99 -0.83
C THR A 126 -0.12 3.72 -1.12
N ILE A 127 0.96 3.81 -1.93
CA ILE A 127 1.83 2.67 -2.25
C ILE A 127 2.35 2.03 -0.97
N ARG A 128 2.80 2.83 0.01
CA ARG A 128 3.29 2.31 1.29
C ARG A 128 2.23 1.48 2.01
N ARG A 129 0.98 1.97 2.12
CA ARG A 129 -0.11 1.24 2.78
C ARG A 129 -0.44 -0.08 2.10
N PHE A 130 -0.38 -0.12 0.77
CA PHE A 130 -0.55 -1.35 -0.01
C PHE A 130 0.58 -2.35 0.22
N THR A 131 1.82 -1.88 0.30
CA THR A 131 3.01 -2.74 0.28
C THR A 131 3.51 -3.14 1.66
N GLU A 132 3.06 -2.48 2.73
CA GLU A 132 3.60 -2.60 4.09
C GLU A 132 3.67 -4.05 4.63
N HIS A 133 2.69 -4.87 4.28
CA HIS A 133 2.60 -6.27 4.74
C HIS A 133 2.79 -7.30 3.62
N LEU A 134 3.07 -6.87 2.39
CA LEU A 134 3.32 -7.76 1.28
C LEU A 134 4.73 -8.36 1.33
N ASN A 135 4.86 -9.59 0.85
CA ASN A 135 6.17 -10.23 0.70
C ASN A 135 7.02 -9.50 -0.36
N PRO A 136 8.16 -8.90 -0.01
CA PRO A 136 8.98 -8.13 -0.93
C PRO A 136 9.65 -8.97 -2.03
N ARG A 137 9.66 -10.31 -1.91
CA ARG A 137 10.19 -11.21 -2.95
C ARG A 137 9.26 -11.38 -4.14
N ALA A 138 7.97 -11.09 -3.96
CA ALA A 138 6.95 -11.21 -5.01
C ALA A 138 6.24 -9.88 -5.30
N MET A 139 6.86 -8.79 -4.87
CA MET A 139 6.37 -7.44 -5.09
C MET A 139 7.56 -6.49 -5.26
N ARG A 140 7.40 -5.48 -6.10
CA ARG A 140 8.35 -4.34 -6.17
C ARG A 140 7.64 -3.05 -6.54
N VAL A 141 8.26 -1.95 -6.15
CA VAL A 141 7.82 -0.60 -6.52
C VAL A 141 8.79 -0.06 -7.56
N VAL A 142 8.25 0.45 -8.65
CA VAL A 142 8.99 1.01 -9.77
C VAL A 142 8.70 2.51 -9.89
N ALA A 143 9.71 3.33 -9.66
CA ALA A 143 9.69 4.77 -9.90
C ALA A 143 10.83 5.10 -10.87
N LEU A 144 10.50 5.24 -12.16
CA LEU A 144 11.52 5.49 -13.17
C LEU A 144 11.96 6.97 -13.15
N PRO A 145 13.26 7.24 -13.11
CA PRO A 145 13.80 8.59 -13.22
C PRO A 145 13.57 9.16 -14.63
N LYS A 146 14.02 10.38 -14.88
CA LYS A 146 14.06 10.95 -16.24
C LYS A 146 14.79 10.00 -17.20
N PRO A 147 14.30 9.85 -18.45
CA PRO A 147 14.96 8.99 -19.44
C PRO A 147 16.42 9.40 -19.67
N THR A 148 17.31 8.42 -19.76
CA THR A 148 18.68 8.61 -20.22
C THR A 148 18.72 8.98 -21.71
N ASP A 149 19.86 9.41 -22.23
CA ASP A 149 19.98 9.75 -23.64
C ASP A 149 19.80 8.51 -24.53
N ASP A 150 20.26 7.35 -24.08
CA ASP A 150 20.04 6.07 -24.77
C ASP A 150 18.55 5.70 -24.81
N GLU A 151 17.85 5.86 -23.68
CA GLU A 151 16.41 5.59 -23.59
C GLU A 151 15.57 6.54 -24.46
N ARG A 152 16.02 7.78 -24.67
CA ARG A 152 15.36 8.74 -25.58
C ARG A 152 15.41 8.31 -27.04
N GLY A 153 16.46 7.60 -27.44
CA GLY A 153 16.61 7.02 -28.76
C GLY A 153 15.79 5.74 -28.98
N GLN A 154 15.25 5.14 -27.93
CA GLN A 154 14.47 3.90 -27.97
C GLN A 154 12.98 4.15 -28.09
N TRP A 155 12.23 3.08 -28.33
CA TRP A 155 10.78 3.12 -28.26
C TRP A 155 10.33 3.49 -26.84
N TYR A 156 9.39 4.44 -26.72
CA TYR A 156 9.01 5.03 -25.43
C TYR A 156 8.64 4.00 -24.37
N PHE A 157 7.90 2.96 -24.75
CA PHE A 157 7.45 1.92 -23.81
C PHE A 157 8.57 0.94 -23.39
N GLN A 158 9.68 0.91 -24.09
CA GLN A 158 10.79 -0.02 -23.85
C GLN A 158 11.26 -0.04 -22.39
N ARG A 159 11.39 1.12 -21.76
CA ARG A 159 11.83 1.26 -20.38
C ARG A 159 10.82 0.71 -19.39
N TYR A 160 9.51 0.78 -19.71
CA TYR A 160 8.43 0.25 -18.89
C TYR A 160 8.25 -1.26 -19.07
N ILE A 161 8.39 -1.77 -20.28
CA ILE A 161 8.33 -3.21 -20.58
C ILE A 161 9.31 -4.00 -19.72
N ARG A 162 10.53 -3.48 -19.54
CA ARG A 162 11.56 -4.09 -18.69
C ARG A 162 11.15 -4.19 -17.22
N GLN A 163 10.16 -3.43 -16.82
CA GLN A 163 9.65 -3.36 -15.45
C GLN A 163 8.31 -4.06 -15.26
N LEU A 164 7.72 -4.63 -16.30
CA LEU A 164 6.48 -5.38 -16.17
C LEU A 164 6.64 -6.59 -15.25
N PRO A 165 5.57 -7.02 -14.57
CA PRO A 165 5.64 -8.11 -13.61
C PRO A 165 6.02 -9.44 -14.24
N ASN A 166 6.84 -10.21 -13.53
CA ASN A 166 7.07 -11.62 -13.81
C ASN A 166 5.89 -12.47 -13.35
N LYS A 167 5.90 -13.75 -13.72
CA LYS A 167 4.90 -14.71 -13.25
C LYS A 167 4.90 -14.77 -11.71
N GLY A 168 3.74 -14.56 -11.09
CA GLY A 168 3.58 -14.53 -9.64
C GLY A 168 4.00 -13.23 -8.97
N GLU A 169 4.16 -12.14 -9.72
CA GLU A 169 4.66 -10.87 -9.20
C GLU A 169 3.59 -9.76 -9.29
N ILE A 170 3.58 -8.89 -8.28
CA ILE A 170 2.84 -7.64 -8.25
C ILE A 170 3.84 -6.48 -8.36
N VAL A 171 3.65 -5.59 -9.34
CA VAL A 171 4.48 -4.40 -9.53
C VAL A 171 3.65 -3.15 -9.37
N PHE A 172 4.07 -2.26 -8.46
CA PHE A 172 3.49 -0.93 -8.30
C PHE A 172 4.33 0.08 -9.08
N PHE A 173 3.71 0.78 -10.01
CA PHE A 173 4.35 1.89 -10.72
C PHE A 173 3.98 3.22 -10.06
N ASP A 174 4.95 3.89 -9.43
CA ASP A 174 4.80 5.30 -9.03
C ASP A 174 5.07 6.16 -10.26
N ARG A 175 4.01 6.56 -10.92
CA ARG A 175 3.94 7.07 -12.28
C ARG A 175 4.29 6.00 -13.33
N SER A 176 3.64 6.09 -14.47
CA SER A 176 3.77 5.14 -15.55
C SER A 176 3.99 5.80 -16.91
N TRP A 177 3.81 5.04 -17.97
CA TRP A 177 3.79 5.52 -19.35
C TRP A 177 2.71 6.59 -19.60
N TYR A 178 1.68 6.66 -18.78
CA TYR A 178 0.65 7.71 -18.86
C TYR A 178 1.17 9.12 -18.55
N ASN A 179 2.40 9.28 -18.06
CA ASN A 179 3.06 10.59 -18.01
C ASN A 179 3.04 11.29 -19.38
N ARG A 180 3.22 10.53 -20.47
CA ARG A 180 3.19 11.10 -21.84
C ARG A 180 1.79 11.46 -22.30
N ALA A 181 0.74 10.90 -21.68
CA ALA A 181 -0.63 11.29 -21.97
C ALA A 181 -0.98 12.69 -21.45
N VAL A 182 -0.48 13.04 -20.25
CA VAL A 182 -0.95 14.22 -19.51
C VAL A 182 0.20 15.13 -19.08
N VAL A 183 1.13 14.62 -18.29
CA VAL A 183 2.17 15.45 -17.63
C VAL A 183 3.17 16.00 -18.62
N GLU A 184 3.72 15.15 -19.49
CA GLU A 184 4.79 15.54 -20.42
C GLU A 184 4.36 16.62 -21.44
N PRO A 185 3.18 16.53 -22.09
CA PRO A 185 2.75 17.59 -23.01
C PRO A 185 2.42 18.90 -22.29
N VAL A 186 1.84 18.87 -21.08
CA VAL A 186 1.52 20.07 -20.30
C VAL A 186 2.78 20.79 -19.83
N MET A 187 3.80 20.02 -19.42
CA MET A 187 5.07 20.56 -18.93
C MET A 187 6.08 20.84 -20.05
N GLY A 188 5.74 20.56 -21.30
CA GLY A 188 6.65 20.72 -22.43
C GLY A 188 7.80 19.72 -22.47
N PHE A 189 7.68 18.55 -21.83
CA PHE A 189 8.71 17.53 -21.79
C PHE A 189 8.70 16.60 -23.00
N CYS A 190 7.67 16.64 -23.84
CA CYS A 190 7.60 15.96 -25.11
C CYS A 190 7.05 16.88 -26.20
N SER A 191 7.40 16.58 -27.46
CA SER A 191 6.86 17.27 -28.63
C SER A 191 5.42 16.82 -28.93
N LYS A 192 4.67 17.65 -29.67
CA LYS A 192 3.31 17.29 -30.15
C LYS A 192 3.31 15.98 -30.94
N LYS A 193 4.35 15.74 -31.74
CA LYS A 193 4.50 14.52 -32.55
C LYS A 193 4.70 13.28 -31.68
N GLU A 194 5.49 13.37 -30.62
CA GLU A 194 5.70 12.27 -29.65
C GLU A 194 4.44 11.96 -28.88
N HIS A 195 3.71 13.00 -28.46
CA HIS A 195 2.42 12.83 -27.79
C HIS A 195 1.38 12.14 -28.68
N GLN A 196 1.24 12.58 -29.94
CA GLN A 196 0.32 11.95 -30.89
C GLN A 196 0.70 10.48 -31.17
N ARG A 197 2.01 10.19 -31.35
CA ARG A 197 2.51 8.84 -31.51
C ARG A 197 2.19 7.96 -30.30
N PHE A 198 2.35 8.49 -29.11
CA PHE A 198 1.99 7.80 -27.88
C PHE A 198 0.50 7.42 -27.85
N LEU A 199 -0.40 8.39 -28.14
CA LEU A 199 -1.85 8.15 -28.16
C LEU A 199 -2.27 7.05 -29.15
N GLN A 200 -1.57 6.93 -30.28
CA GLN A 200 -1.80 5.86 -31.26
C GLN A 200 -1.33 4.49 -30.77
N GLN A 201 -0.22 4.45 -30.03
CA GLN A 201 0.44 3.21 -29.63
C GLN A 201 -0.04 2.64 -28.29
N VAL A 202 -0.55 3.50 -27.41
CA VAL A 202 -0.94 3.08 -26.05
C VAL A 202 -2.10 2.09 -26.01
N THR A 203 -2.95 2.08 -27.04
CA THR A 203 -4.08 1.15 -27.17
C THR A 203 -3.66 -0.25 -27.60
N GLU A 204 -2.48 -0.39 -28.18
CA GLU A 204 -1.91 -1.65 -28.63
C GLU A 204 -0.89 -2.21 -27.61
N PHE A 205 -0.44 -1.35 -26.69
CA PHE A 205 0.49 -1.71 -25.63
C PHE A 205 -0.20 -2.38 -24.44
#